data_a5768c433b98d898f03a843582721f90
#
_entry.id   a5768c433b98d898f03a843582721f90
#
_cell.length_a   1.000
_cell.length_b   1.000
_cell.length_c   1.000
_cell.angle_alpha   90.00
_cell.angle_beta   90.00
_cell.angle_gamma   90.00
#
_symmetry.space_group_name_H-M   'P 1'
#
loop_
_entity.id
_entity.type
_entity.pdbx_description
1 polymer ?
#
loop_
_entity_poly.entity_id
_entity_poly.type
_entity_poly.pdbx_seq_one_letter_code
_entity_poly.pdbx_strand_id
1 'polypeptide(L)'
;MRIPLTARTAVLLALDRPGYGLQIIERVRQHTAGRIRLRLGSVYPALRDLGGRGLVRSWGAPHPKRGRRRLYYELTPKGVAAARAEREAIQGLLLPARSAPPARELARMRDRLRECVALSAFVLDLRRRTGEAQAARA
;
A
#
# COMPACT_ATOMS: atom_id res chain seq x y z
N MET A 1 -9.81 -6.98 -17.41
CA MET A 1 -8.80 -7.94 -16.93
C MET A 1 -9.19 -8.40 -15.53
N ARG A 2 -9.53 -9.66 -15.37
CA ARG A 2 -9.83 -10.24 -14.06
C ARG A 2 -8.52 -10.66 -13.42
N ILE A 3 -8.10 -9.97 -12.37
CA ILE A 3 -7.00 -10.46 -11.53
C ILE A 3 -7.57 -11.66 -10.76
N PRO A 4 -6.98 -12.86 -10.88
CA PRO A 4 -7.44 -14.01 -10.13
C PRO A 4 -7.06 -13.87 -8.66
N LEU A 5 -7.75 -12.99 -7.96
CA LEU A 5 -7.58 -12.82 -6.53
C LEU A 5 -8.28 -13.99 -5.84
N THR A 6 -7.54 -14.84 -5.17
CA THR A 6 -8.14 -15.92 -4.39
C THR A 6 -8.89 -15.34 -3.18
N ALA A 7 -9.94 -16.05 -2.72
CA ALA A 7 -10.67 -15.66 -1.51
C ALA A 7 -9.71 -15.48 -0.31
N ARG A 8 -8.66 -16.31 -0.23
CA ARG A 8 -7.61 -16.21 0.79
C ARG A 8 -6.87 -14.89 0.73
N THR A 9 -6.37 -14.49 -0.44
CA THR A 9 -5.65 -13.23 -0.63
C THR A 9 -6.57 -12.03 -0.35
N ALA A 10 -7.82 -12.08 -0.81
CA ALA A 10 -8.79 -11.02 -0.54
C ALA A 10 -9.06 -10.85 0.97
N VAL A 11 -9.23 -11.95 1.70
CA VAL A 11 -9.43 -11.95 3.16
C VAL A 11 -8.19 -11.44 3.89
N LEU A 12 -7.01 -11.91 3.49
CA LEU A 12 -5.73 -11.48 4.08
C LEU A 12 -5.54 -9.96 3.95
N LEU A 13 -5.81 -9.42 2.76
CA LEU A 13 -5.66 -7.98 2.49
C LEU A 13 -6.76 -7.12 3.14
N ALA A 14 -7.93 -7.69 3.44
CA ALA A 14 -9.04 -6.98 4.10
C ALA A 14 -8.91 -6.97 5.64
N LEU A 15 -7.93 -7.68 6.21
CA LEU A 15 -7.63 -7.71 7.64
C LEU A 15 -6.60 -6.63 8.05
N ASP A 16 -6.62 -5.48 7.38
CA ASP A 16 -5.85 -4.29 7.77
C ASP A 16 -6.14 -3.84 9.21
N ARG A 17 -7.29 -4.22 9.72
CA ARG A 17 -7.77 -4.04 11.10
C ARG A 17 -8.61 -5.23 11.53
N PRO A 18 -8.75 -5.48 12.85
CA PRO A 18 -9.58 -6.57 13.36
C PRO A 18 -11.02 -6.51 12.85
N GLY A 19 -11.65 -7.66 12.63
CA GLY A 19 -13.03 -7.73 12.19
C GLY A 19 -13.58 -9.15 12.20
N TYR A 20 -14.91 -9.25 12.14
CA TYR A 20 -15.62 -10.52 11.99
C TYR A 20 -16.04 -10.75 10.53
N GLY A 21 -16.48 -11.97 10.21
CA GLY A 21 -16.71 -12.40 8.82
C GLY A 21 -17.49 -11.44 7.93
N LEU A 22 -18.61 -10.87 8.40
CA LEU A 22 -19.39 -9.91 7.61
C LEU A 22 -18.65 -8.58 7.38
N GLN A 23 -17.89 -8.11 8.36
CA GLN A 23 -17.07 -6.91 8.18
C GLN A 23 -15.95 -7.12 7.16
N ILE A 24 -15.35 -8.31 7.16
CA ILE A 24 -14.33 -8.68 6.17
C ILE A 24 -14.94 -8.69 4.77
N ILE A 25 -16.12 -9.28 4.58
CA ILE A 25 -16.84 -9.28 3.30
C ILE A 25 -17.09 -7.85 2.82
N GLU A 26 -17.59 -7.00 3.70
CA GLU A 26 -17.90 -5.61 3.36
C GLU A 26 -16.65 -4.81 3.00
N ARG A 27 -15.54 -5.00 3.71
CA ARG A 27 -14.26 -4.38 3.37
C ARG A 27 -13.75 -4.82 2.01
N VAL A 28 -13.80 -6.12 1.69
CA VAL A 28 -13.42 -6.62 0.36
C VAL A 28 -14.29 -5.96 -0.71
N ARG A 29 -15.59 -5.86 -0.48
CA ARG A 29 -16.51 -5.19 -1.40
C ARG A 29 -16.12 -3.72 -1.62
N GLN A 30 -15.83 -2.99 -0.54
CA GLN A 30 -15.43 -1.58 -0.59
C GLN A 30 -14.07 -1.39 -1.28
N HIS A 31 -13.06 -2.16 -0.91
CA HIS A 31 -11.71 -2.06 -1.50
C HIS A 31 -11.68 -2.40 -2.98
N THR A 32 -12.63 -3.21 -3.44
CA THR A 32 -12.71 -3.62 -4.86
C THR A 32 -13.79 -2.89 -5.65
N ALA A 33 -14.40 -1.84 -5.07
CA ALA A 33 -15.54 -1.15 -5.66
C ALA A 33 -16.67 -2.12 -6.12
N GLY A 34 -16.93 -3.15 -5.31
CA GLY A 34 -17.96 -4.16 -5.57
C GLY A 34 -17.59 -5.22 -6.62
N ARG A 35 -16.38 -5.18 -7.18
CA ARG A 35 -15.94 -6.15 -8.20
C ARG A 35 -15.77 -7.55 -7.64
N ILE A 36 -15.34 -7.67 -6.38
CA ILE A 36 -15.21 -8.94 -5.69
C ILE A 36 -16.29 -9.03 -4.62
N ARG A 37 -17.11 -10.07 -4.69
CA ARG A 37 -18.14 -10.37 -3.72
C ARG A 37 -17.85 -11.73 -3.09
N LEU A 38 -17.36 -11.71 -1.86
CA LEU A 38 -17.16 -12.90 -1.08
C LEU A 38 -18.47 -13.31 -0.39
N ARG A 39 -18.61 -14.61 -0.15
CA ARG A 39 -19.69 -15.20 0.65
C ARG A 39 -19.10 -15.76 1.93
N LEU A 40 -19.91 -15.90 2.97
CA LEU A 40 -19.48 -16.51 4.24
C LEU A 40 -18.88 -17.91 4.04
N GLY A 41 -19.45 -18.70 3.10
CA GLY A 41 -18.93 -20.01 2.71
C GLY A 41 -17.52 -20.00 2.14
N SER A 42 -17.03 -18.85 1.63
CA SER A 42 -15.65 -18.70 1.14
C SER A 42 -14.74 -18.05 2.18
N VAL A 43 -15.28 -17.19 3.03
CA VAL A 43 -14.50 -16.43 4.03
C VAL A 43 -14.02 -17.31 5.17
N TYR A 44 -14.91 -18.13 5.74
CA TYR A 44 -14.52 -18.97 6.88
C TYR A 44 -13.50 -20.05 6.55
N PRO A 45 -13.56 -20.77 5.41
CA PRO A 45 -12.48 -21.67 5.00
C PRO A 45 -11.16 -20.92 4.79
N ALA A 46 -11.19 -19.72 4.19
CA ALA A 46 -10.00 -18.90 4.03
C ALA A 46 -9.39 -18.47 5.37
N LEU A 47 -10.22 -18.03 6.32
CA LEU A 47 -9.78 -17.67 7.66
C LEU A 47 -9.19 -18.86 8.42
N ARG A 48 -9.77 -20.05 8.26
CA ARG A 48 -9.25 -21.29 8.85
C ARG A 48 -7.89 -21.67 8.28
N ASP A 49 -7.72 -21.58 6.96
CA ASP A 49 -6.44 -21.85 6.29
C ASP A 49 -5.36 -20.82 6.72
N LEU A 50 -5.70 -19.55 6.78
CA LEU A 50 -4.80 -18.49 7.24
C LEU A 50 -4.42 -18.68 8.73
N GLY A 51 -5.38 -19.09 9.56
CA GLY A 51 -5.14 -19.44 10.97
C GLY A 51 -4.21 -20.65 11.12
N GLY A 52 -4.42 -21.71 10.33
CA GLY A 52 -3.54 -22.90 10.29
C GLY A 52 -2.10 -22.58 9.88
N ARG A 53 -1.90 -21.53 9.10
CA ARG A 53 -0.57 -21.01 8.71
C ARG A 53 0.03 -20.04 9.73
N GLY A 54 -0.70 -19.70 10.79
CA GLY A 54 -0.28 -18.74 11.80
C GLY A 54 -0.29 -17.29 11.32
N LEU A 55 -1.04 -16.97 10.25
CA LEU A 55 -1.14 -15.62 9.68
C LEU A 55 -2.27 -14.81 10.31
N VAL A 56 -3.28 -15.49 10.85
CA VAL A 56 -4.47 -14.89 11.46
C VAL A 56 -4.69 -15.55 12.81
N ARG A 57 -5.05 -14.76 13.80
CA ARG A 57 -5.55 -15.22 15.10
C ARG A 57 -7.00 -14.81 15.27
N SER A 58 -7.74 -15.56 16.09
CA SER A 58 -9.15 -15.30 16.37
C SER A 58 -9.41 -15.26 17.87
N TRP A 59 -10.38 -14.45 18.27
CA TRP A 59 -10.89 -14.43 19.65
C TRP A 59 -12.41 -14.21 19.65
N GLY A 60 -13.06 -14.71 20.70
CA GLY A 60 -14.49 -14.53 20.91
C GLY A 60 -14.77 -13.27 21.72
N ALA A 61 -15.64 -12.39 21.23
CA ALA A 61 -16.15 -11.27 21.97
C ALA A 61 -17.68 -11.32 22.11
N PRO A 62 -18.28 -10.83 23.22
CA PRO A 62 -19.73 -10.75 23.36
C PRO A 62 -20.33 -9.86 22.29
N HIS A 63 -21.48 -10.26 21.73
CA HIS A 63 -22.21 -9.40 20.81
C HIS A 63 -23.15 -8.46 21.59
N PRO A 64 -23.11 -7.12 21.34
CA PRO A 64 -23.88 -6.14 22.13
C PRO A 64 -25.39 -6.36 22.10
N LYS A 65 -25.95 -7.00 21.06
CA LYS A 65 -27.39 -7.11 20.85
C LYS A 65 -27.99 -8.51 20.92
N ARG A 66 -27.22 -9.59 21.01
CA ARG A 66 -27.78 -10.98 20.86
C ARG A 66 -27.11 -12.07 21.69
N GLY A 67 -26.41 -11.80 22.74
CA GLY A 67 -25.88 -12.86 23.65
C GLY A 67 -24.95 -13.92 23.01
N ARG A 68 -24.85 -14.00 21.70
CA ARG A 68 -23.96 -14.92 20.98
C ARG A 68 -22.57 -14.31 20.84
N ARG A 69 -21.55 -15.07 21.21
CA ARG A 69 -20.16 -14.66 20.99
C ARG A 69 -19.89 -14.54 19.49
N ARG A 70 -19.27 -13.44 19.05
CA ARG A 70 -18.72 -13.28 17.71
C ARG A 70 -17.26 -13.59 17.71
N LEU A 71 -16.80 -14.31 16.69
CA LEU A 71 -15.40 -14.53 16.42
C LEU A 71 -14.87 -13.34 15.62
N TYR A 72 -13.90 -12.65 16.22
CA TYR A 72 -13.10 -11.62 15.57
C TYR A 72 -11.78 -12.22 15.11
N TYR A 73 -11.25 -11.65 14.07
CA TYR A 73 -10.01 -12.10 13.43
C TYR A 73 -9.08 -10.90 13.24
N GLU A 74 -7.80 -11.12 13.40
CA GLU A 74 -6.76 -10.12 13.11
C GLU A 74 -5.50 -10.79 12.59
N LEU A 75 -4.66 -10.02 11.91
CA LEU A 75 -3.37 -10.50 11.45
C LEU A 75 -2.41 -10.66 12.63
N THR A 76 -1.65 -11.74 12.61
CA THR A 76 -0.45 -11.88 13.43
C THR A 76 0.69 -11.04 12.82
N PRO A 77 1.82 -10.80 13.51
CA PRO A 77 2.99 -10.15 12.90
C PRO A 77 3.44 -10.84 11.61
N LYS A 78 3.39 -12.19 11.58
CA LYS A 78 3.63 -12.99 10.38
C LYS A 78 2.59 -12.73 9.29
N GLY A 79 1.32 -12.57 9.68
CA GLY A 79 0.23 -12.23 8.77
C GLY A 79 0.38 -10.84 8.16
N VAL A 80 0.82 -9.85 8.94
CA VAL A 80 1.11 -8.50 8.44
C VAL A 80 2.22 -8.52 7.39
N ALA A 81 3.30 -9.27 7.63
CA ALA A 81 4.38 -9.43 6.66
C ALA A 81 3.89 -10.11 5.38
N ALA A 82 3.07 -11.17 5.51
CA ALA A 82 2.48 -11.87 4.36
C ALA A 82 1.53 -10.96 3.56
N ALA A 83 0.67 -10.19 4.23
CA ALA A 83 -0.24 -9.24 3.58
C ALA A 83 0.52 -8.15 2.82
N ARG A 84 1.63 -7.67 3.38
CA ARG A 84 2.50 -6.71 2.73
C ARG A 84 3.13 -7.29 1.46
N ALA A 85 3.69 -8.50 1.54
CA ALA A 85 4.29 -9.18 0.39
C ALA A 85 3.27 -9.41 -0.74
N GLU A 86 2.05 -9.87 -0.42
CA GLU A 86 0.96 -10.03 -1.38
C GLU A 86 0.56 -8.71 -2.05
N ARG A 87 0.49 -7.63 -1.27
CA ARG A 87 0.18 -6.29 -1.80
C ARG A 87 1.26 -5.80 -2.75
N GLU A 88 2.52 -5.95 -2.38
CA GLU A 88 3.66 -5.58 -3.22
C GLU A 88 3.70 -6.39 -4.52
N ALA A 89 3.43 -7.70 -4.46
CA ALA A 89 3.34 -8.54 -5.64
C ALA A 89 2.21 -8.13 -6.59
N ILE A 90 1.02 -7.83 -6.07
CA ILE A 90 -0.11 -7.35 -6.86
C ILE A 90 0.20 -5.99 -7.48
N GLN A 91 0.78 -5.07 -6.73
CA GLN A 91 1.18 -3.76 -7.24
C GLN A 91 2.24 -3.88 -8.34
N GLY A 92 3.20 -4.80 -8.17
CA GLY A 92 4.21 -5.09 -9.19
C GLY A 92 3.63 -5.63 -10.50
N LEU A 93 2.51 -6.36 -10.43
CA LEU A 93 1.80 -6.84 -11.62
C LEU A 93 0.99 -5.75 -12.32
N LEU A 94 0.48 -4.77 -11.57
CA LEU A 94 -0.37 -3.69 -12.09
C LEU A 94 0.44 -2.51 -12.62
N LEU A 95 1.59 -2.24 -12.02
CA LEU A 95 2.51 -1.24 -12.52
C LEU A 95 3.34 -1.92 -13.62
N PRO A 96 3.33 -1.40 -14.87
CA PRO A 96 4.32 -1.83 -15.83
C PRO A 96 5.68 -1.73 -15.14
N ALA A 97 6.47 -2.80 -15.22
CA ALA A 97 7.84 -2.76 -14.73
C ALA A 97 8.41 -1.43 -15.23
N ARG A 98 8.65 -0.50 -14.33
CA ARG A 98 9.47 0.65 -14.65
C ARG A 98 10.84 0.04 -14.93
N SER A 99 11.04 -0.34 -16.19
CA SER A 99 12.38 -0.61 -16.67
C SER A 99 13.16 0.62 -16.24
N ALA A 100 14.15 0.42 -15.37
CA ALA A 100 15.05 1.51 -15.01
C ALA A 100 15.44 2.18 -16.32
N PRO A 101 15.32 3.49 -16.44
CA PRO A 101 15.63 4.16 -17.68
C PRO A 101 17.01 3.71 -18.11
N PRO A 102 17.23 3.43 -19.40
CA PRO A 102 18.51 2.93 -19.88
C PRO A 102 19.63 3.86 -19.40
N ALA A 103 20.78 3.31 -19.09
CA ALA A 103 21.89 4.06 -18.48
C ALA A 103 22.19 5.39 -19.18
N ARG A 104 21.96 5.45 -20.50
CA ARG A 104 22.08 6.67 -21.33
C ARG A 104 21.05 7.75 -20.94
N GLU A 105 19.86 7.36 -20.56
CA GLU A 105 18.79 8.27 -20.15
C GLU A 105 19.01 8.77 -18.73
N LEU A 106 19.46 7.93 -17.83
CA LEU A 106 19.93 8.32 -16.49
C LEU A 106 21.09 9.32 -16.57
N ALA A 107 22.06 9.09 -17.48
CA ALA A 107 23.14 10.02 -17.70
C ALA A 107 22.64 11.39 -18.16
N ARG A 108 21.73 11.44 -19.13
CA ARG A 108 21.11 12.69 -19.61
C ARG A 108 20.32 13.41 -18.52
N MET A 109 19.57 12.69 -17.70
CA MET A 109 18.83 13.28 -16.56
C MET A 109 19.80 13.85 -15.53
N ARG A 110 20.88 13.15 -15.23
CA ARG A 110 21.92 13.62 -14.30
C ARG A 110 22.60 14.88 -14.83
N ASP A 111 22.91 14.94 -16.12
CA ASP A 111 23.58 16.10 -16.73
C ASP A 111 22.65 17.32 -16.74
N ARG A 112 21.37 17.14 -17.06
CA ARG A 112 20.35 18.21 -16.93
C ARG A 112 20.20 18.72 -15.50
N LEU A 113 20.23 17.84 -14.51
CA LEU A 113 20.19 18.24 -13.10
C LEU A 113 21.42 19.07 -12.72
N ARG A 114 22.59 18.70 -13.19
CA ARG A 114 23.82 19.46 -12.97
C ARG A 114 23.75 20.86 -13.60
N GLU A 115 23.22 20.98 -14.81
CA GLU A 115 23.00 22.26 -15.48
C GLU A 115 22.00 23.13 -14.70
N CYS A 116 20.89 22.57 -14.23
CA CYS A 116 19.92 23.30 -13.41
C CYS A 116 20.52 23.79 -12.09
N VAL A 117 21.36 22.97 -11.43
CA VAL A 117 22.04 23.36 -10.20
C VAL A 117 23.03 24.49 -10.47
N ALA A 118 23.82 24.38 -11.56
CA ALA A 118 24.78 25.40 -11.95
C ALA A 118 24.09 26.76 -12.27
N LEU A 119 22.98 26.72 -12.99
CA LEU A 119 22.17 27.91 -13.29
C LEU A 119 21.59 28.54 -12.02
N SER A 120 21.10 27.71 -11.09
CA SER A 120 20.58 28.19 -9.81
C SER A 120 21.66 28.88 -8.98
N ALA A 121 22.85 28.29 -8.91
CA ALA A 121 23.99 28.89 -8.22
C ALA A 121 24.42 30.21 -8.86
N PHE A 122 24.44 30.29 -10.20
CA PHE A 122 24.74 31.51 -10.95
C PHE A 122 23.74 32.65 -10.70
N VAL A 123 22.44 32.30 -10.67
CA VAL A 123 21.38 33.30 -10.37
C VAL A 123 21.49 33.81 -8.93
N LEU A 124 21.84 32.94 -7.96
CA LEU A 124 22.06 33.36 -6.59
C LEU A 124 23.27 34.26 -6.42
N ASP A 125 24.36 33.99 -7.15
CA ASP A 125 25.55 34.84 -7.15
C ASP A 125 25.27 36.23 -7.79
N LEU A 126 24.54 36.24 -8.90
CA LEU A 126 24.08 37.49 -9.52
C LEU A 126 23.23 38.35 -8.56
N ARG A 127 22.31 37.74 -7.83
CA ARG A 127 21.48 38.44 -6.85
C ARG A 127 22.31 38.99 -5.67
N ARG A 128 23.33 38.30 -5.22
CA ARG A 128 24.25 38.82 -4.20
C ARG A 128 24.99 40.06 -4.71
N ARG A 129 25.59 39.98 -5.90
CA ARG A 129 26.36 41.09 -6.49
C ARG A 129 25.50 42.33 -6.74
N THR A 130 24.25 42.15 -7.19
CA THR A 130 23.34 43.28 -7.39
C THR A 130 22.84 43.89 -6.08
N GLY A 131 22.62 43.07 -5.04
CA GLY A 131 22.26 43.54 -3.71
C GLY A 131 23.39 44.33 -3.02
N GLU A 132 24.63 43.84 -3.16
CA GLU A 132 25.82 44.55 -2.63
C GLU A 132 26.10 45.88 -3.37
N ALA A 133 25.89 45.92 -4.69
CA ALA A 133 26.01 47.14 -5.46
C ALA A 133 24.96 48.22 -5.13
N GLN A 134 23.76 47.79 -4.73
CA GLN A 134 22.68 48.68 -4.29
C GLN A 134 22.91 49.18 -2.85
N ALA A 135 23.43 48.35 -1.97
CA ALA A 135 23.78 48.76 -0.62
C ALA A 135 24.98 49.74 -0.55
N ALA A 136 25.90 49.64 -1.49
CA ALA A 136 27.05 50.55 -1.59
C ALA A 136 26.72 51.94 -2.16
N ARG A 137 25.51 52.12 -2.70
CA ARG A 137 25.02 53.40 -3.26
C ARG A 137 24.05 54.14 -2.34
N ALA A 138 23.69 53.55 -1.23
CA ALA A 138 22.84 54.14 -0.19
C ALA A 138 23.67 54.69 0.96
#